data_9e4ec3f8f9290e838b8c879b2e48eb72
#
_entry.id   9e4ec3f8f9290e838b8c879b2e48eb72
#
_cell.length_a   1.000
_cell.length_b   1.000
_cell.length_c   1.000
_cell.angle_alpha   90.00
_cell.angle_beta   90.00
_cell.angle_gamma   90.00
#
_symmetry.space_group_name_H-M   'P 1'
#
loop_
_entity.id
_entity.type
_entity.pdbx_description
1 polymer ?
#
loop_
_entity_poly.entity_id
_entity_poly.type
_entity_poly.pdbx_seq_one_letter_code
_entity_poly.pdbx_strand_id
1 'polypeptide(L)'
;MVRLVLLIVATFVGNAVAADELPRRKSGLWSMSVTMPGASVPLTMQQCVDERTDDITGTMADRNKACRNQTKRTDDRLAFDAICKVGKTTSTTRGVFVGDFKSGYTVESTTTFDPPMAGMRNGVTKAAAQWSGPCKSDMKPGDVVMSNGTKFNINDHKSAKKK
;
A
#
# COMPACT_ATOMS: atom_id res chain seq x y z
N MET A 1 66.15 -9.25 -19.48
CA MET A 1 64.83 -9.76 -19.86
C MET A 1 63.85 -9.42 -18.71
N VAL A 2 63.08 -8.33 -18.86
CA VAL A 2 62.13 -7.87 -17.83
C VAL A 2 60.74 -8.37 -18.27
N ARG A 3 60.14 -9.27 -17.48
CA ARG A 3 58.78 -9.77 -17.75
C ARG A 3 57.76 -8.78 -17.13
N LEU A 4 57.04 -8.08 -18.00
CA LEU A 4 55.93 -7.22 -17.65
C LEU A 4 54.71 -8.07 -17.34
N VAL A 5 54.27 -8.11 -16.07
CA VAL A 5 53.05 -8.78 -15.64
C VAL A 5 51.91 -7.78 -15.73
N LEU A 6 51.02 -7.94 -16.71
CA LEU A 6 49.77 -7.15 -16.82
C LEU A 6 48.75 -7.69 -15.79
N LEU A 7 48.50 -6.89 -14.77
CA LEU A 7 47.36 -7.12 -13.83
C LEU A 7 46.06 -6.62 -14.48
N ILE A 8 45.21 -7.53 -14.89
CA ILE A 8 43.85 -7.23 -15.35
C ILE A 8 42.96 -7.05 -14.10
N VAL A 9 42.61 -5.80 -13.79
CA VAL A 9 41.62 -5.48 -12.76
C VAL A 9 40.21 -5.64 -13.38
N ALA A 10 39.54 -6.74 -13.09
CA ALA A 10 38.15 -6.95 -13.47
C ALA A 10 37.27 -6.10 -12.57
N THR A 11 36.71 -5.00 -13.07
CA THR A 11 35.69 -4.19 -12.39
C THR A 11 34.36 -4.91 -12.46
N PHE A 12 33.92 -5.49 -11.37
CA PHE A 12 32.53 -5.96 -11.21
C PHE A 12 31.59 -4.76 -11.13
N VAL A 13 30.92 -4.46 -12.23
CA VAL A 13 29.78 -3.51 -12.23
C VAL A 13 28.60 -4.25 -11.60
N GLY A 14 28.41 -4.07 -10.30
CA GLY A 14 27.22 -4.54 -9.61
C GLY A 14 26.01 -3.77 -10.14
N ASN A 15 25.08 -4.47 -10.83
CA ASN A 15 23.76 -3.92 -11.14
C ASN A 15 23.01 -3.74 -9.82
N ALA A 16 22.96 -2.51 -9.30
CA ALA A 16 22.02 -2.13 -8.26
C ALA A 16 20.61 -2.26 -8.86
N VAL A 17 19.87 -3.28 -8.46
CA VAL A 17 18.42 -3.37 -8.73
C VAL A 17 17.81 -2.22 -7.94
N ALA A 18 17.42 -1.15 -8.63
CA ALA A 18 16.63 -0.08 -8.01
C ALA A 18 15.35 -0.73 -7.46
N ALA A 19 15.11 -0.56 -6.16
CA ALA A 19 13.83 -0.94 -5.58
C ALA A 19 12.75 -0.13 -6.30
N ASP A 20 11.74 -0.79 -6.88
CA ASP A 20 10.64 -0.13 -7.56
C ASP A 20 9.99 0.87 -6.60
N GLU A 21 10.12 2.16 -6.91
CA GLU A 21 9.49 3.21 -6.10
C GLU A 21 7.98 3.06 -6.21
N LEU A 22 7.33 2.93 -5.04
CA LEU A 22 5.88 2.77 -4.98
C LEU A 22 5.20 4.02 -5.54
N PRO A 23 4.11 3.86 -6.32
CA PRO A 23 3.40 5.00 -6.88
C PRO A 23 2.80 5.83 -5.75
N ARG A 24 2.89 7.16 -5.89
CA ARG A 24 2.25 8.12 -5.00
C ARG A 24 1.00 8.65 -5.66
N ARG A 25 -0.06 8.78 -4.88
CA ARG A 25 -1.30 9.38 -5.35
C ARG A 25 -1.11 10.89 -5.50
N LYS A 26 -1.72 11.46 -6.54
CA LYS A 26 -1.81 12.92 -6.72
C LYS A 26 -2.39 13.58 -5.49
N SER A 27 -1.84 14.72 -5.06
CA SER A 27 -2.38 15.50 -3.95
C SER A 27 -3.82 15.95 -4.22
N GLY A 28 -4.66 15.90 -3.20
CA GLY A 28 -6.06 16.32 -3.27
C GLY A 28 -7.02 15.35 -2.57
N LEU A 29 -8.30 15.53 -2.87
CA LEU A 29 -9.39 14.71 -2.34
C LEU A 29 -9.57 13.46 -3.18
N TRP A 30 -9.57 12.32 -2.52
CA TRP A 30 -9.83 11.01 -3.10
C TRP A 30 -11.12 10.43 -2.54
N SER A 31 -12.03 10.02 -3.43
CA SER A 31 -13.22 9.25 -3.07
C SER A 31 -12.92 7.77 -3.23
N MET A 32 -13.20 6.99 -2.20
CA MET A 32 -12.85 5.57 -2.14
C MET A 32 -14.08 4.74 -1.82
N SER A 33 -14.17 3.56 -2.44
CA SER A 33 -15.17 2.53 -2.18
C SER A 33 -14.47 1.22 -1.94
N VAL A 34 -14.76 0.53 -0.83
CA VAL A 34 -14.12 -0.73 -0.44
C VAL A 34 -15.18 -1.76 -0.13
N THR A 35 -15.17 -2.88 -0.84
CA THR A 35 -15.99 -4.07 -0.54
C THR A 35 -15.13 -5.08 0.21
N MET A 36 -15.51 -5.39 1.44
CA MET A 36 -14.84 -6.36 2.30
C MET A 36 -15.48 -7.74 2.19
N PRO A 37 -14.76 -8.82 2.53
CA PRO A 37 -15.33 -10.16 2.56
C PRO A 37 -16.57 -10.23 3.45
N GLY A 38 -17.67 -10.78 2.91
CA GLY A 38 -18.94 -10.92 3.65
C GLY A 38 -19.77 -9.63 3.75
N ALA A 39 -19.27 -8.49 3.27
CA ALA A 39 -20.07 -7.26 3.23
C ALA A 39 -20.93 -7.19 1.96
N SER A 40 -22.22 -6.93 2.12
CA SER A 40 -23.17 -6.72 1.03
C SER A 40 -23.16 -5.29 0.48
N VAL A 41 -22.64 -4.33 1.25
CA VAL A 41 -22.60 -2.91 0.90
C VAL A 41 -21.15 -2.42 0.97
N PRO A 42 -20.65 -1.72 -0.05
CA PRO A 42 -19.33 -1.12 -0.01
C PRO A 42 -19.22 -0.04 1.07
N LEU A 43 -18.10 0.00 1.76
CA LEU A 43 -17.73 1.09 2.63
C LEU A 43 -17.20 2.24 1.77
N THR A 44 -17.79 3.43 1.88
CA THR A 44 -17.33 4.61 1.15
C THR A 44 -16.69 5.63 2.09
N MET A 45 -15.65 6.30 1.60
CA MET A 45 -14.92 7.31 2.35
C MET A 45 -14.27 8.33 1.43
N GLN A 46 -13.94 9.49 1.99
CA GLN A 46 -13.11 10.51 1.33
C GLN A 46 -11.82 10.69 2.11
N GLN A 47 -10.71 10.84 1.41
CA GLN A 47 -9.39 11.07 2.01
C GLN A 47 -8.71 12.26 1.38
N CYS A 48 -8.17 13.15 2.22
CA CYS A 48 -7.26 14.21 1.76
C CYS A 48 -5.84 13.64 1.71
N VAL A 49 -5.24 13.64 0.52
CA VAL A 49 -3.90 13.09 0.26
C VAL A 49 -2.91 14.22 -0.03
N ASP A 50 -1.69 14.09 0.48
CA ASP A 50 -0.52 14.87 0.08
C ASP A 50 0.49 13.90 -0.56
N GLU A 51 0.79 14.08 -1.84
CA GLU A 51 1.69 13.23 -2.62
C GLU A 51 3.07 13.06 -1.96
N ARG A 52 3.58 14.08 -1.25
CA ARG A 52 4.88 14.03 -0.57
C ARG A 52 4.90 13.07 0.62
N THR A 53 3.75 12.88 1.25
CA THR A 53 3.59 12.05 2.46
C THR A 53 2.76 10.80 2.20
N ASP A 54 2.28 10.63 0.96
CA ASP A 54 1.45 9.49 0.59
C ASP A 54 2.27 8.19 0.62
N ASP A 55 1.71 7.20 1.26
CA ASP A 55 2.24 5.86 1.33
C ASP A 55 1.09 4.87 1.22
N ILE A 56 0.82 4.49 -0.02
CA ILE A 56 -0.31 3.62 -0.34
C ILE A 56 -0.16 2.20 0.24
N THR A 57 1.08 1.79 0.50
CA THR A 57 1.40 0.47 1.07
C THR A 57 1.77 0.53 2.55
N GLY A 58 2.27 1.63 3.05
CA GLY A 58 2.68 1.80 4.45
C GLY A 58 1.52 1.74 5.43
N THR A 59 0.30 2.02 4.96
CA THR A 59 -0.90 1.74 5.74
C THR A 59 -1.13 0.24 5.95
N MET A 60 -0.59 -0.62 5.09
CA MET A 60 -0.70 -2.08 5.19
C MET A 60 0.52 -2.71 5.87
N ALA A 61 1.73 -2.19 5.63
CA ALA A 61 2.99 -2.83 6.00
C ALA A 61 3.58 -2.39 7.33
N ASP A 62 3.55 -1.09 7.61
CA ASP A 62 4.35 -0.50 8.70
C ASP A 62 3.66 -0.53 10.07
N ARG A 63 2.38 -0.85 10.12
CA ARG A 63 1.65 -0.90 11.40
C ARG A 63 2.00 -2.13 12.23
N ASN A 64 2.62 -3.14 11.63
CA ASN A 64 3.01 -4.35 12.36
C ASN A 64 4.35 -4.86 11.84
N LYS A 65 5.40 -4.83 12.68
CA LYS A 65 6.67 -5.53 12.45
C LYS A 65 6.51 -7.04 12.19
N ALA A 66 5.30 -7.54 12.27
CA ALA A 66 4.90 -8.92 12.04
C ALA A 66 4.58 -9.22 10.56
N CYS A 67 4.69 -8.24 9.65
CA CYS A 67 4.42 -8.44 8.22
C CYS A 67 5.69 -8.42 7.38
N ARG A 68 5.74 -9.30 6.37
CA ARG A 68 6.69 -9.24 5.25
C ARG A 68 5.89 -8.86 4.01
N ASN A 69 6.38 -7.90 3.26
CA ASN A 69 5.72 -7.41 2.05
C ASN A 69 6.69 -7.48 0.87
N GLN A 70 6.15 -7.80 -0.29
CA GLN A 70 6.83 -7.71 -1.56
C GLN A 70 5.92 -7.00 -2.54
N THR A 71 6.49 -6.15 -3.38
CA THR A 71 5.76 -5.44 -4.43
C THR A 71 6.51 -5.59 -5.74
N LYS A 72 5.76 -5.67 -6.84
CA LYS A 72 6.31 -5.68 -8.19
C LYS A 72 5.47 -4.76 -9.07
N ARG A 73 6.11 -3.76 -9.64
CA ARG A 73 5.47 -2.82 -10.56
C ARG A 73 5.69 -3.23 -12.01
N THR A 74 4.67 -3.05 -12.83
CA THR A 74 4.70 -3.20 -14.29
C THR A 74 3.70 -2.20 -14.86
N ASP A 75 4.20 -1.18 -15.57
CA ASP A 75 3.37 -0.11 -16.18
C ASP A 75 2.33 0.48 -15.21
N ASP A 76 1.06 0.23 -15.49
CA ASP A 76 -0.11 0.67 -14.70
C ASP A 76 -0.51 -0.28 -13.57
N ARG A 77 0.27 -1.36 -13.35
CA ARG A 77 -0.05 -2.42 -12.37
C ARG A 77 1.00 -2.47 -11.28
N LEU A 78 0.53 -2.58 -10.04
CA LEU A 78 1.37 -2.84 -8.87
C LEU A 78 0.86 -4.09 -8.17
N ALA A 79 1.52 -5.22 -8.37
CA ALA A 79 1.25 -6.43 -7.62
C ALA A 79 1.88 -6.34 -6.23
N PHE A 80 1.22 -6.91 -5.23
CA PHE A 80 1.73 -7.00 -3.87
C PHE A 80 1.41 -8.33 -3.22
N ASP A 81 2.34 -8.80 -2.41
CA ASP A 81 2.20 -9.94 -1.52
C ASP A 81 2.50 -9.48 -0.09
N ALA A 82 1.68 -9.90 0.87
CA ALA A 82 1.89 -9.62 2.28
C ALA A 82 1.65 -10.88 3.11
N ILE A 83 2.59 -11.19 3.99
CA ILE A 83 2.46 -12.28 4.97
C ILE A 83 2.56 -11.66 6.35
N CYS A 84 1.47 -11.71 7.12
CA CYS A 84 1.39 -11.12 8.45
C CYS A 84 1.04 -12.17 9.51
N LYS A 85 1.61 -12.02 10.72
CA LYS A 85 1.15 -12.74 11.89
C LYS A 85 0.21 -11.90 12.72
N VAL A 86 -1.02 -12.40 12.93
CA VAL A 86 -2.07 -11.76 13.74
C VAL A 86 -2.48 -12.72 14.84
N GLY A 87 -1.89 -12.57 16.02
CA GLY A 87 -2.03 -13.54 17.10
C GLY A 87 -1.49 -14.92 16.70
N LYS A 88 -2.34 -15.94 16.69
CA LYS A 88 -1.99 -17.31 16.28
C LYS A 88 -2.17 -17.54 14.77
N THR A 89 -2.83 -16.62 14.06
CA THR A 89 -3.16 -16.77 12.64
C THR A 89 -2.06 -16.16 11.76
N THR A 90 -1.68 -16.85 10.70
CA THR A 90 -0.91 -16.29 9.59
C THR A 90 -1.90 -15.87 8.50
N SER A 91 -1.89 -14.59 8.12
CA SER A 91 -2.63 -14.10 6.96
C SER A 91 -1.67 -13.93 5.78
N THR A 92 -2.05 -14.48 4.64
CA THR A 92 -1.33 -14.31 3.37
C THR A 92 -2.24 -13.58 2.41
N THR A 93 -1.87 -12.35 2.03
CA THR A 93 -2.61 -11.51 1.10
C THR A 93 -1.84 -11.40 -0.20
N ARG A 94 -2.54 -11.57 -1.32
CA ARG A 94 -2.04 -11.29 -2.67
C ARG A 94 -3.02 -10.36 -3.36
N GLY A 95 -2.51 -9.37 -4.05
CA GLY A 95 -3.38 -8.42 -4.72
C GLY A 95 -2.68 -7.63 -5.80
N VAL A 96 -3.48 -6.84 -6.51
CA VAL A 96 -3.00 -5.96 -7.56
C VAL A 96 -3.73 -4.62 -7.49
N PHE A 97 -2.96 -3.55 -7.58
CA PHE A 97 -3.45 -2.23 -7.93
C PHE A 97 -3.36 -2.04 -9.43
N VAL A 98 -4.38 -1.44 -10.04
CA VAL A 98 -4.41 -1.09 -11.46
C VAL A 98 -4.87 0.34 -11.61
N GLY A 99 -4.06 1.18 -12.25
CA GLY A 99 -4.39 2.58 -12.50
C GLY A 99 -3.16 3.49 -12.52
N ASP A 100 -3.40 4.78 -12.80
CA ASP A 100 -2.35 5.79 -12.93
C ASP A 100 -1.97 6.48 -11.62
N PHE A 101 -2.73 6.25 -10.55
CA PHE A 101 -2.60 6.89 -9.22
C PHE A 101 -2.69 8.42 -9.24
N LYS A 102 -3.09 9.00 -10.37
CA LYS A 102 -3.30 10.45 -10.56
C LYS A 102 -4.76 10.79 -10.76
N SER A 103 -5.48 9.99 -11.56
CA SER A 103 -6.92 10.12 -11.77
C SER A 103 -7.71 9.05 -11.02
N GLY A 104 -7.20 7.81 -10.96
CA GLY A 104 -7.86 6.71 -10.27
C GLY A 104 -7.05 5.42 -10.25
N TYR A 105 -7.50 4.49 -9.43
CA TYR A 105 -7.01 3.12 -9.39
C TYR A 105 -8.06 2.18 -8.81
N THR A 106 -7.93 0.91 -9.12
CA THR A 106 -8.67 -0.19 -8.49
C THR A 106 -7.72 -1.12 -7.75
N VAL A 107 -8.23 -1.85 -6.79
CA VAL A 107 -7.50 -2.90 -6.06
C VAL A 107 -8.37 -4.13 -6.00
N GLU A 108 -7.78 -5.27 -6.29
CA GLU A 108 -8.37 -6.57 -5.96
C GLU A 108 -7.33 -7.40 -5.21
N SER A 109 -7.73 -7.95 -4.07
CA SER A 109 -6.85 -8.79 -3.26
C SER A 109 -7.59 -9.96 -2.65
N THR A 110 -6.87 -11.09 -2.52
CA THR A 110 -7.31 -12.28 -1.81
C THR A 110 -6.43 -12.48 -0.58
N THR A 111 -7.06 -12.69 0.57
CA THR A 111 -6.37 -13.02 1.83
C THR A 111 -6.75 -14.43 2.25
N THR A 112 -5.77 -15.25 2.61
CA THR A 112 -5.97 -16.55 3.27
C THR A 112 -5.56 -16.45 4.72
N PHE A 113 -6.25 -17.18 5.61
CA PHE A 113 -6.01 -17.21 7.06
C PHE A 113 -5.74 -18.64 7.52
N ASP A 114 -4.60 -18.86 8.17
CA ASP A 114 -4.21 -20.13 8.75
C ASP A 114 -3.67 -19.97 10.18
N PRO A 115 -4.34 -20.54 11.19
CA PRO A 115 -5.71 -21.08 11.18
C PRO A 115 -6.77 -20.01 10.83
N PRO A 116 -8.03 -20.42 10.54
CA PRO A 116 -9.11 -19.49 10.20
C PRO A 116 -9.27 -18.38 11.24
N MET A 117 -9.55 -17.17 10.78
CA MET A 117 -9.81 -16.01 11.62
C MET A 117 -11.31 -15.66 11.57
N ALA A 118 -11.97 -15.61 12.73
CA ALA A 118 -13.41 -15.41 12.84
C ALA A 118 -14.25 -16.33 11.91
N GLY A 119 -13.82 -17.59 11.76
CA GLY A 119 -14.47 -18.57 10.91
C GLY A 119 -14.13 -18.48 9.42
N MET A 120 -13.45 -17.44 8.98
CA MET A 120 -13.04 -17.25 7.58
C MET A 120 -11.68 -17.89 7.30
N ARG A 121 -11.60 -18.70 6.24
CA ARG A 121 -10.34 -19.23 5.70
C ARG A 121 -9.74 -18.34 4.63
N ASN A 122 -10.58 -17.65 3.87
CA ASN A 122 -10.17 -16.73 2.81
C ASN A 122 -11.22 -15.64 2.64
N GLY A 123 -10.81 -14.57 1.99
CA GLY A 123 -11.70 -13.46 1.66
C GLY A 123 -11.12 -12.64 0.52
N VAL A 124 -12.03 -12.05 -0.27
CA VAL A 124 -11.68 -11.14 -1.37
C VAL A 124 -12.05 -9.73 -0.94
N THR A 125 -11.13 -8.79 -1.12
CA THR A 125 -11.35 -7.36 -0.96
C THR A 125 -11.23 -6.70 -2.32
N LYS A 126 -12.20 -5.84 -2.66
CA LYS A 126 -12.16 -5.00 -3.84
C LYS A 126 -12.26 -3.54 -3.42
N ALA A 127 -11.44 -2.69 -4.02
CA ALA A 127 -11.51 -1.26 -3.79
C ALA A 127 -11.38 -0.49 -5.10
N ALA A 128 -12.01 0.68 -5.14
CA ALA A 128 -11.85 1.68 -6.19
C ALA A 128 -11.58 3.02 -5.54
N ALA A 129 -10.68 3.80 -6.11
CA ALA A 129 -10.35 5.14 -5.67
C ALA A 129 -10.30 6.07 -6.86
N GLN A 130 -10.88 7.26 -6.72
CA GLN A 130 -10.92 8.28 -7.75
C GLN A 130 -10.55 9.64 -7.16
N TRP A 131 -9.71 10.39 -7.85
CA TRP A 131 -9.39 11.76 -7.51
C TRP A 131 -10.57 12.65 -7.79
N SER A 132 -10.98 13.47 -6.82
CA SER A 132 -12.19 14.28 -6.85
C SER A 132 -11.93 15.79 -6.85
N GLY A 133 -10.65 16.21 -6.86
CA GLY A 133 -10.30 17.62 -6.84
C GLY A 133 -9.37 17.98 -5.67
N PRO A 134 -9.24 19.27 -5.34
CA PRO A 134 -8.51 19.72 -4.15
C PRO A 134 -9.17 19.21 -2.86
N CYS A 135 -8.38 19.09 -1.78
CA CYS A 135 -8.94 18.82 -0.44
C CYS A 135 -9.94 19.91 -0.05
N LYS A 136 -10.99 19.55 0.69
CA LYS A 136 -11.93 20.50 1.26
C LYS A 136 -11.21 21.39 2.29
N SER A 137 -11.70 22.60 2.50
CA SER A 137 -11.09 23.59 3.41
C SER A 137 -11.01 23.12 4.88
N ASP A 138 -11.91 22.21 5.28
CA ASP A 138 -11.98 21.60 6.61
C ASP A 138 -11.16 20.32 6.74
N MET A 139 -10.44 19.92 5.67
CA MET A 139 -9.62 18.71 5.64
C MET A 139 -8.13 19.05 5.46
N LYS A 140 -7.29 18.41 6.27
CA LYS A 140 -5.82 18.44 6.15
C LYS A 140 -5.28 17.11 5.62
N PRO A 141 -4.05 17.07 5.09
CA PRO A 141 -3.44 15.82 4.63
C PRO A 141 -3.50 14.70 5.67
N GLY A 142 -3.98 13.54 5.23
CA GLY A 142 -4.21 12.36 6.08
C GLY A 142 -5.62 12.26 6.66
N ASP A 143 -6.46 13.29 6.58
CA ASP A 143 -7.85 13.21 7.04
C ASP A 143 -8.65 12.24 6.18
N VAL A 144 -9.40 11.38 6.85
CA VAL A 144 -10.37 10.45 6.27
C VAL A 144 -11.74 10.77 6.84
N VAL A 145 -12.73 10.89 5.99
CA VAL A 145 -14.14 11.06 6.34
C VAL A 145 -14.92 9.87 5.80
N MET A 146 -15.52 9.10 6.70
CA MET A 146 -16.35 7.94 6.38
C MET A 146 -17.76 8.38 5.97
N SER A 147 -18.52 7.52 5.28
CA SER A 147 -19.89 7.79 4.87
C SER A 147 -20.86 8.09 6.03
N ASN A 148 -20.56 7.61 7.23
CA ASN A 148 -21.33 7.90 8.44
C ASN A 148 -20.93 9.23 9.13
N GLY A 149 -20.06 10.04 8.50
CA GLY A 149 -19.55 11.30 9.03
C GLY A 149 -18.38 11.19 10.01
N THR A 150 -17.93 9.98 10.37
CA THR A 150 -16.77 9.82 11.24
C THR A 150 -15.52 10.35 10.52
N LYS A 151 -14.79 11.25 11.21
CA LYS A 151 -13.53 11.83 10.72
C LYS A 151 -12.38 11.43 11.62
N PHE A 152 -11.25 11.03 11.01
CA PHE A 152 -10.00 10.74 11.71
C PHE A 152 -8.80 11.05 10.78
N ASN A 153 -7.60 11.19 11.36
CA ASN A 153 -6.38 11.40 10.58
C ASN A 153 -5.45 10.18 10.68
N ILE A 154 -5.06 9.65 9.53
CA ILE A 154 -4.18 8.45 9.48
C ILE A 154 -2.76 8.73 10.00
N ASN A 155 -2.33 9.99 10.03
CA ASN A 155 -1.00 10.38 10.50
C ASN A 155 -0.92 10.52 12.03
N ASP A 156 -2.05 10.67 12.73
CA ASP A 156 -2.07 10.80 14.19
C ASP A 156 -1.50 9.57 14.89
N HIS A 157 -1.67 8.39 14.28
CA HIS A 157 -1.08 7.14 14.79
C HIS A 157 0.43 6.99 14.51
N LYS A 158 0.99 7.76 13.56
CA LYS A 158 2.44 7.77 13.28
C LYS A 158 3.20 8.57 14.36
N SER A 159 2.56 9.57 14.95
CA SER A 159 3.16 10.44 15.96
C SER A 159 3.27 9.80 17.36
N ALA A 160 2.38 8.88 17.70
CA ALA A 160 2.35 8.21 19.02
C ALA A 160 3.53 7.23 19.25
N LYS A 161 4.28 6.84 18.20
CA LYS A 161 5.42 5.90 18.29
C LYS A 161 6.79 6.55 18.42
N LYS A 162 6.88 7.89 18.51
CA LYS A 162 8.17 8.64 18.66
C LYS A 162 8.46 9.13 20.07
N LYS A 163 7.72 8.65 21.08
CA LYS A 163 8.04 8.92 22.51
C LYS A 163 8.59 7.68 23.18
#